data_893db8b2008687f86b14741fa8548bdb
#
_entry.id   893db8b2008687f86b14741fa8548bdb
#
_cell.length_a   1.000
_cell.length_b   1.000
_cell.length_c   1.000
_cell.angle_alpha   90.00
_cell.angle_beta   90.00
_cell.angle_gamma   90.00
#
_symmetry.space_group_name_H-M   'P 1'
#
loop_
_entity.id
_entity.type
_entity.pdbx_description
1 polymer ?
#
loop_
_entity_poly.entity_id
_entity_poly.type
_entity_poly.pdbx_seq_one_letter_code
_entity_poly.pdbx_strand_id
1 'polypeptide(L)'
;RFGAPRSLIRVVLQRLQENGLVKIVPYKGTTVTRLNRDIVDELIYERIAVEARVLRDFAPHCTPEHRALIRQRAAAYDELAKAETLDFNRLYEADTRLHETWFSAMGKMYLWRTLQNAHADYSRFRMLDTLTTGGLAEVVADHHNLIDAIERCDLAAFEPLVERHLYGGIRRLGSKLTEEYGDYFE
;
A
#
# COMPACT_ATOMS: atom_id res chain seq x y z
N ARG A 1 19.69 -19.67 -8.23
CA ARG A 1 20.71 -20.00 -7.20
C ARG A 1 21.57 -18.77 -7.05
N PHE A 2 21.62 -18.20 -5.85
CA PHE A 2 22.12 -16.83 -5.61
C PHE A 2 23.64 -16.78 -5.31
N GLY A 3 24.37 -17.91 -5.30
CA GLY A 3 25.81 -17.94 -4.98
C GLY A 3 26.20 -17.43 -3.58
N ALA A 4 25.21 -17.20 -2.71
CA ALA A 4 25.41 -16.62 -1.39
C ALA A 4 25.78 -17.69 -0.34
N PRO A 5 26.58 -17.33 0.70
CA PRO A 5 26.90 -18.23 1.81
C PRO A 5 25.62 -18.69 2.55
N ARG A 6 25.59 -19.93 3.02
CA ARG A 6 24.44 -20.51 3.76
C ARG A 6 24.07 -19.71 5.02
N SER A 7 25.07 -19.13 5.71
CA SER A 7 24.84 -18.27 6.87
C SER A 7 24.04 -17.02 6.53
N LEU A 8 24.35 -16.36 5.42
CA LEU A 8 23.62 -15.18 4.95
C LEU A 8 22.20 -15.54 4.56
N ILE A 9 22.00 -16.65 3.81
CA ILE A 9 20.67 -17.12 3.46
C ILE A 9 19.82 -17.39 4.70
N ARG A 10 20.41 -17.99 5.74
CA ARG A 10 19.69 -18.23 7.01
C ARG A 10 19.23 -16.92 7.66
N VAL A 11 20.10 -15.91 7.73
CA VAL A 11 19.74 -14.60 8.30
C VAL A 11 18.60 -13.96 7.51
N VAL A 12 18.65 -14.00 6.17
CA VAL A 12 17.58 -13.46 5.32
C VAL A 12 16.27 -14.20 5.55
N LEU A 13 16.28 -15.54 5.59
CA LEU A 13 15.07 -16.34 5.85
C LEU A 13 14.49 -16.08 7.24
N GLN A 14 15.33 -15.89 8.27
CA GLN A 14 14.86 -15.51 9.61
C GLN A 14 14.16 -14.15 9.58
N ARG A 15 14.73 -13.14 8.91
CA ARG A 15 14.06 -11.84 8.76
C ARG A 15 12.75 -11.94 7.99
N LEU A 16 12.69 -12.73 6.93
CA LEU A 16 11.44 -12.98 6.21
C LEU A 16 10.38 -13.66 7.09
N GLN A 17 10.81 -14.57 7.98
CA GLN A 17 9.91 -15.19 8.95
C GLN A 17 9.43 -14.21 10.02
N GLU A 18 10.31 -13.35 10.53
CA GLU A 18 9.97 -12.28 11.48
C GLU A 18 8.93 -11.32 10.90
N ASN A 19 8.99 -11.09 9.58
CA ASN A 19 8.02 -10.27 8.83
C ASN A 19 6.79 -11.08 8.35
N GLY A 20 6.60 -12.32 8.80
CA GLY A 20 5.45 -13.14 8.44
C GLY A 20 5.42 -13.67 7.00
N LEU A 21 6.46 -13.44 6.18
CA LEU A 21 6.48 -13.78 4.75
C LEU A 21 6.77 -15.25 4.47
N VAL A 22 7.46 -15.92 5.38
CA VAL A 22 7.79 -17.34 5.26
C VAL A 22 7.64 -18.06 6.59
N LYS A 23 7.40 -19.36 6.52
CA LYS A 23 7.42 -20.29 7.67
C LYS A 23 8.57 -21.26 7.51
N ILE A 24 9.51 -21.25 8.46
CA ILE A 24 10.62 -22.19 8.51
C ILE A 24 10.23 -23.36 9.39
N VAL A 25 10.19 -24.57 8.83
CA VAL A 25 9.90 -25.80 9.59
C VAL A 25 11.19 -26.62 9.65
N PRO A 26 11.75 -26.85 10.85
CA PRO A 26 12.97 -27.63 11.01
C PRO A 26 12.86 -28.97 10.28
N TYR A 27 13.90 -29.32 9.51
CA TYR A 27 14.02 -30.55 8.71
C TYR A 27 12.99 -30.73 7.57
N LYS A 28 12.01 -29.82 7.43
CA LYS A 28 10.97 -29.90 6.37
C LYS A 28 11.14 -28.81 5.29
N GLY A 29 11.83 -27.71 5.62
CA GLY A 29 12.09 -26.63 4.67
C GLY A 29 11.43 -25.30 5.04
N THR A 30 11.38 -24.42 4.05
CA THR A 30 10.80 -23.08 4.18
C THR A 30 9.68 -22.93 3.14
N THR A 31 8.54 -22.46 3.56
CA THR A 31 7.36 -22.20 2.71
C THR A 31 6.97 -20.73 2.81
N VAL A 32 6.46 -20.15 1.72
CA VAL A 32 5.82 -18.83 1.73
C VAL A 32 4.50 -18.96 2.49
N THR A 33 4.21 -18.01 3.38
CA THR A 33 2.94 -17.96 4.12
C THR A 33 1.79 -17.57 3.19
N ARG A 34 0.60 -18.01 3.50
CA ARG A 34 -0.62 -17.50 2.90
C ARG A 34 -0.92 -16.09 3.43
N LEU A 35 -1.75 -15.35 2.73
CA LEU A 35 -2.30 -14.08 3.21
C LEU A 35 -3.38 -14.36 4.25
N ASN A 36 -3.38 -13.60 5.33
CA ASN A 36 -4.49 -13.62 6.27
C ASN A 36 -5.41 -12.44 5.98
N ARG A 37 -6.67 -12.73 5.60
CA ARG A 37 -7.66 -11.72 5.23
C ARG A 37 -8.00 -10.79 6.38
N ASP A 38 -8.14 -11.35 7.59
CA ASP A 38 -8.51 -10.55 8.77
C ASP A 38 -7.38 -9.57 9.12
N ILE A 39 -6.12 -10.02 9.02
CA ILE A 39 -4.96 -9.13 9.17
C ILE A 39 -4.93 -8.05 8.10
N VAL A 40 -5.23 -8.36 6.84
CA VAL A 40 -5.31 -7.34 5.77
C VAL A 40 -6.37 -6.30 6.11
N ASP A 41 -7.54 -6.71 6.60
CA ASP A 41 -8.62 -5.81 7.00
C ASP A 41 -8.21 -4.91 8.18
N GLU A 42 -7.59 -5.46 9.22
CA GLU A 42 -7.06 -4.69 10.36
C GLU A 42 -6.00 -3.67 9.93
N LEU A 43 -5.10 -4.04 9.01
CA LEU A 43 -4.06 -3.15 8.47
C LEU A 43 -4.68 -2.01 7.64
N ILE A 44 -5.74 -2.28 6.88
CA ILE A 44 -6.49 -1.25 6.17
C ILE A 44 -7.15 -0.31 7.17
N TYR A 45 -7.81 -0.84 8.19
CA TYR A 45 -8.44 -0.05 9.26
C TYR A 45 -7.44 0.87 9.97
N GLU A 46 -6.28 0.33 10.40
CA GLU A 46 -5.20 1.11 11.00
C GLU A 46 -4.76 2.26 10.08
N ARG A 47 -4.56 1.96 8.80
CA ARG A 47 -4.12 2.96 7.82
C ARG A 47 -5.17 4.05 7.62
N ILE A 48 -6.46 3.71 7.53
CA ILE A 48 -7.54 4.69 7.43
C ILE A 48 -7.52 5.63 8.64
N ALA A 49 -7.48 5.08 9.85
CA ALA A 49 -7.51 5.86 11.08
C ALA A 49 -6.35 6.87 11.17
N VAL A 50 -5.14 6.45 10.76
CA VAL A 50 -3.95 7.30 10.83
C VAL A 50 -3.90 8.27 9.65
N GLU A 51 -4.11 7.80 8.42
CA GLU A 51 -3.91 8.61 7.21
C GLU A 51 -5.00 9.67 7.06
N ALA A 52 -6.27 9.34 7.29
CA ALA A 52 -7.35 10.33 7.27
C ALA A 52 -7.12 11.43 8.31
N ARG A 53 -6.60 11.10 9.49
CA ARG A 53 -6.24 12.09 10.51
C ARG A 53 -5.11 12.98 10.05
N VAL A 54 -4.04 12.43 9.48
CA VAL A 54 -2.89 13.22 8.98
C VAL A 54 -3.32 14.13 7.84
N LEU A 55 -4.18 13.69 6.92
CA LEU A 55 -4.74 14.50 5.84
C LEU A 55 -5.59 15.67 6.37
N ARG A 56 -6.43 15.42 7.38
CA ARG A 56 -7.22 16.49 8.03
C ARG A 56 -6.35 17.55 8.69
N ASP A 57 -5.23 17.13 9.29
CA ASP A 57 -4.27 18.07 9.88
C ASP A 57 -3.44 18.78 8.80
N PHE A 58 -3.14 18.13 7.67
CA PHE A 58 -2.33 18.65 6.59
C PHE A 58 -3.06 19.69 5.71
N ALA A 59 -4.31 19.44 5.32
CA ALA A 59 -5.02 20.24 4.33
C ALA A 59 -5.07 21.75 4.66
N PRO A 60 -5.34 22.18 5.92
CA PRO A 60 -5.30 23.59 6.28
C PRO A 60 -3.91 24.23 6.18
N HIS A 61 -2.83 23.42 6.19
CA HIS A 61 -1.45 23.87 6.14
C HIS A 61 -0.78 23.60 4.78
N CYS A 62 -1.56 23.19 3.78
CA CYS A 62 -1.07 22.84 2.45
C CYS A 62 -0.63 24.09 1.69
N THR A 63 0.69 24.27 1.54
CA THR A 63 1.28 25.40 0.80
C THR A 63 1.21 25.19 -0.72
N PRO A 64 1.45 26.24 -1.55
CA PRO A 64 1.58 26.09 -3.00
C PRO A 64 2.66 25.07 -3.41
N GLU A 65 3.78 25.02 -2.68
CA GLU A 65 4.88 24.07 -2.91
C GLU A 65 4.42 22.63 -2.61
N HIS A 66 3.66 22.42 -1.54
CA HIS A 66 3.06 21.11 -1.24
C HIS A 66 2.11 20.66 -2.35
N ARG A 67 1.24 21.57 -2.86
CA ARG A 67 0.33 21.24 -3.98
C ARG A 67 1.08 20.87 -5.25
N ALA A 68 2.13 21.64 -5.59
CA ALA A 68 2.97 21.33 -6.74
C ALA A 68 3.63 19.95 -6.63
N LEU A 69 4.19 19.62 -5.45
CA LEU A 69 4.82 18.33 -5.19
C LEU A 69 3.81 17.16 -5.26
N ILE A 70 2.62 17.32 -4.67
CA ILE A 70 1.56 16.30 -4.71
C ILE A 70 1.13 16.04 -6.15
N ARG A 71 0.87 17.09 -6.94
CA ARG A 71 0.49 16.96 -8.36
C ARG A 71 1.59 16.30 -9.18
N GLN A 72 2.85 16.65 -8.94
CA GLN A 72 4.00 16.02 -9.61
C GLN A 72 4.07 14.51 -9.29
N ARG A 73 3.88 14.13 -8.02
CA ARG A 73 3.91 12.72 -7.59
C ARG A 73 2.74 11.92 -8.13
N ALA A 74 1.54 12.51 -8.16
CA ALA A 74 0.37 11.90 -8.77
C ALA A 74 0.56 11.69 -10.28
N ALA A 75 1.04 12.70 -11.01
CA ALA A 75 1.34 12.57 -12.43
C ALA A 75 2.37 11.46 -12.72
N ALA A 76 3.39 11.30 -11.86
CA ALA A 76 4.35 10.21 -11.99
C ALA A 76 3.70 8.83 -11.80
N TYR A 77 2.75 8.71 -10.87
CA TYR A 77 1.95 7.48 -10.71
C TYR A 77 1.06 7.22 -11.93
N ASP A 78 0.36 8.25 -12.44
CA ASP A 78 -0.54 8.16 -13.58
C ASP A 78 0.18 7.66 -14.85
N GLU A 79 1.41 8.15 -15.09
CA GLU A 79 2.21 7.69 -16.22
C GLU A 79 2.64 6.23 -16.10
N LEU A 80 2.98 5.77 -14.88
CA LEU A 80 3.30 4.37 -14.63
C LEU A 80 2.06 3.47 -14.76
N ALA A 81 0.88 3.96 -14.36
CA ALA A 81 -0.38 3.24 -14.43
C ALA A 81 -0.89 3.05 -15.87
N LYS A 82 -0.44 3.89 -16.83
CA LYS A 82 -0.77 3.80 -18.27
C LYS A 82 0.20 2.95 -19.07
N ALA A 83 1.32 2.50 -18.48
CA ALA A 83 2.34 1.77 -19.20
C ALA A 83 1.82 0.43 -19.74
N GLU A 84 2.16 0.07 -20.99
CA GLU A 84 1.78 -1.22 -21.58
C GLU A 84 2.32 -2.41 -20.78
N THR A 85 3.49 -2.27 -20.18
CA THR A 85 4.07 -3.27 -19.28
C THR A 85 4.18 -2.67 -17.89
N LEU A 86 3.45 -3.26 -16.96
CA LEU A 86 3.36 -2.79 -15.59
C LEU A 86 4.60 -3.20 -14.79
N ASP A 87 5.33 -2.22 -14.27
CA ASP A 87 6.34 -2.43 -13.24
C ASP A 87 5.73 -2.16 -11.86
N PHE A 88 5.32 -3.23 -11.18
CA PHE A 88 4.69 -3.13 -9.87
C PHE A 88 5.57 -2.42 -8.85
N ASN A 89 6.89 -2.65 -8.85
CA ASN A 89 7.78 -2.02 -7.88
C ASN A 89 7.82 -0.51 -8.06
N ARG A 90 7.96 -0.04 -9.29
CA ARG A 90 7.95 1.40 -9.61
C ARG A 90 6.59 2.04 -9.29
N LEU A 91 5.51 1.35 -9.61
CA LEU A 91 4.15 1.80 -9.30
C LEU A 91 3.94 1.91 -7.78
N TYR A 92 4.35 0.88 -7.03
CA TYR A 92 4.28 0.86 -5.57
C TYR A 92 5.12 1.97 -4.93
N GLU A 93 6.34 2.21 -5.44
CA GLU A 93 7.19 3.32 -4.98
C GLU A 93 6.56 4.69 -5.27
N ALA A 94 5.96 4.88 -6.44
CA ALA A 94 5.29 6.14 -6.80
C ALA A 94 4.10 6.43 -5.89
N ASP A 95 3.26 5.44 -5.63
CA ASP A 95 2.17 5.49 -4.66
C ASP A 95 2.67 5.84 -3.25
N THR A 96 3.67 5.12 -2.80
CA THR A 96 4.30 5.34 -1.50
C THR A 96 4.80 6.78 -1.34
N ARG A 97 5.47 7.33 -2.37
CA ARG A 97 5.97 8.72 -2.37
C ARG A 97 4.84 9.75 -2.36
N LEU A 98 3.72 9.46 -3.04
CA LEU A 98 2.56 10.35 -3.03
C LEU A 98 2.00 10.47 -1.60
N HIS A 99 1.72 9.34 -0.97
CA HIS A 99 1.19 9.29 0.40
C HIS A 99 2.16 9.84 1.45
N GLU A 100 3.48 9.60 1.29
CA GLU A 100 4.52 10.15 2.17
C GLU A 100 4.49 11.68 2.26
N THR A 101 3.96 12.37 1.24
CA THR A 101 4.01 13.84 1.18
C THR A 101 3.34 14.49 2.38
N TRP A 102 2.12 14.08 2.72
CA TRP A 102 1.40 14.68 3.85
C TRP A 102 1.93 14.23 5.21
N PHE A 103 2.45 13.01 5.32
CA PHE A 103 3.14 12.58 6.55
C PHE A 103 4.43 13.37 6.79
N SER A 104 5.21 13.60 5.74
CA SER A 104 6.46 14.38 5.81
C SER A 104 6.17 15.84 6.16
N ALA A 105 5.20 16.46 5.49
CA ALA A 105 4.82 17.85 5.74
C ALA A 105 4.34 18.09 7.18
N MET A 106 3.68 17.09 7.77
CA MET A 106 3.19 17.13 9.16
C MET A 106 4.20 16.64 10.21
N GLY A 107 5.45 16.31 9.79
CA GLY A 107 6.47 15.75 10.70
C GLY A 107 6.10 14.38 11.28
N LYS A 108 5.26 13.60 10.59
CA LYS A 108 4.75 12.29 11.04
C LYS A 108 5.48 11.10 10.40
N MET A 109 6.75 11.27 10.05
CA MET A 109 7.55 10.24 9.38
C MET A 109 7.78 8.98 10.22
N TYR A 110 7.71 9.07 11.56
CA TYR A 110 7.74 7.87 12.39
C TYR A 110 6.49 7.01 12.18
N LEU A 111 5.30 7.61 12.20
CA LEU A 111 4.05 6.92 11.91
C LEU A 111 4.04 6.31 10.50
N TRP A 112 4.51 7.07 9.50
CA TRP A 112 4.62 6.57 8.13
C TRP A 112 5.47 5.30 8.04
N ARG A 113 6.66 5.30 8.65
CA ARG A 113 7.54 4.13 8.68
C ARG A 113 6.92 2.95 9.42
N THR A 114 6.19 3.19 10.51
CA THR A 114 5.48 2.13 11.24
C THR A 114 4.43 1.48 10.33
N LEU A 115 3.61 2.28 9.69
CA LEU A 115 2.66 1.80 8.70
C LEU A 115 3.34 1.00 7.57
N GLN A 116 4.45 1.45 7.00
CA GLN A 116 5.16 0.74 5.94
C GLN A 116 5.80 -0.57 6.40
N ASN A 117 6.33 -0.64 7.62
CA ASN A 117 7.02 -1.82 8.14
C ASN A 117 6.07 -2.93 8.59
N ALA A 118 4.86 -2.60 9.04
CA ALA A 118 3.87 -3.59 9.51
C ALA A 118 3.13 -4.32 8.37
N HIS A 119 3.34 -3.95 7.12
CA HIS A 119 2.37 -4.19 6.05
C HIS A 119 2.81 -5.17 4.96
N ALA A 120 3.58 -6.21 5.28
CA ALA A 120 3.94 -7.22 4.29
C ALA A 120 2.70 -7.86 3.64
N ASP A 121 1.68 -8.20 4.43
CA ASP A 121 0.44 -8.80 3.93
C ASP A 121 -0.40 -7.81 3.12
N TYR A 122 -0.49 -6.55 3.56
CA TYR A 122 -1.16 -5.52 2.79
C TYR A 122 -0.46 -5.26 1.44
N SER A 123 0.88 -5.21 1.40
CA SER A 123 1.64 -5.04 0.16
C SER A 123 1.45 -6.21 -0.81
N ARG A 124 1.44 -7.44 -0.29
CA ARG A 124 1.16 -8.66 -1.08
C ARG A 124 -0.27 -8.66 -1.62
N PHE A 125 -1.22 -8.27 -0.79
CA PHE A 125 -2.63 -8.11 -1.18
C PHE A 125 -2.80 -7.06 -2.29
N ARG A 126 -2.18 -5.89 -2.16
CA ARG A 126 -2.19 -4.86 -3.21
C ARG A 126 -1.57 -5.36 -4.52
N MET A 127 -0.49 -6.13 -4.44
CA MET A 127 0.13 -6.74 -5.61
C MET A 127 -0.84 -7.70 -6.31
N LEU A 128 -1.55 -8.54 -5.55
CA LEU A 128 -2.57 -9.45 -6.09
C LEU A 128 -3.68 -8.65 -6.81
N ASP A 129 -4.26 -7.64 -6.16
CA ASP A 129 -5.28 -6.78 -6.75
C ASP A 129 -4.79 -6.13 -8.06
N THR A 130 -3.64 -5.47 -8.02
CA THR A 130 -3.07 -4.76 -9.17
C THR A 130 -2.83 -5.66 -10.37
N LEU A 131 -2.31 -6.87 -10.14
CA LEU A 131 -1.98 -7.81 -11.23
C LEU A 131 -3.20 -8.54 -11.79
N THR A 132 -4.30 -8.64 -11.04
CA THR A 132 -5.42 -9.52 -11.40
C THR A 132 -6.68 -8.77 -11.82
N THR A 133 -6.91 -7.55 -11.32
CA THR A 133 -8.17 -6.83 -11.57
C THR A 133 -8.04 -5.71 -12.60
N GLY A 134 -6.83 -5.23 -12.89
CA GLY A 134 -6.64 -4.06 -13.77
C GLY A 134 -7.21 -2.75 -13.19
N GLY A 135 -7.47 -2.68 -11.88
CA GLY A 135 -8.15 -1.56 -11.21
C GLY A 135 -7.36 -0.25 -11.08
N LEU A 136 -6.27 -0.07 -11.84
CA LEU A 136 -5.41 1.11 -11.76
C LEU A 136 -6.13 2.42 -12.07
N ALA A 137 -7.08 2.41 -13.01
CA ALA A 137 -7.85 3.61 -13.33
C ALA A 137 -8.69 4.11 -12.13
N GLU A 138 -9.22 3.19 -11.32
CA GLU A 138 -9.93 3.55 -10.08
C GLU A 138 -8.97 4.11 -9.03
N VAL A 139 -7.79 3.51 -8.87
CA VAL A 139 -6.75 4.02 -7.96
C VAL A 139 -6.29 5.43 -8.36
N VAL A 140 -6.06 5.66 -9.66
CA VAL A 140 -5.74 7.01 -10.20
C VAL A 140 -6.85 8.00 -9.84
N ALA A 141 -8.12 7.64 -10.09
CA ALA A 141 -9.25 8.50 -9.76
C ALA A 141 -9.35 8.79 -8.25
N ASP A 142 -9.07 7.80 -7.40
CA ASP A 142 -9.06 7.98 -5.95
C ASP A 142 -7.96 8.94 -5.48
N HIS A 143 -6.74 8.86 -6.06
CA HIS A 143 -5.68 9.82 -5.79
C HIS A 143 -6.09 11.25 -6.17
N HIS A 144 -6.69 11.44 -7.36
CA HIS A 144 -7.17 12.77 -7.77
C HIS A 144 -8.27 13.30 -6.86
N ASN A 145 -9.21 12.45 -6.41
CA ASN A 145 -10.23 12.86 -5.45
C ASN A 145 -9.66 13.31 -4.10
N LEU A 146 -8.61 12.61 -3.61
CA LEU A 146 -7.89 13.03 -2.39
C LEU A 146 -7.19 14.38 -2.58
N ILE A 147 -6.53 14.58 -3.73
CA ILE A 147 -5.86 15.85 -4.07
C ILE A 147 -6.87 17.00 -4.14
N ASP A 148 -7.99 16.80 -4.81
CA ASP A 148 -9.07 17.77 -4.90
C ASP A 148 -9.63 18.13 -3.52
N ALA A 149 -9.78 17.16 -2.63
CA ALA A 149 -10.22 17.40 -1.25
C ALA A 149 -9.17 18.21 -0.45
N ILE A 150 -7.87 17.92 -0.63
CA ILE A 150 -6.77 18.71 -0.04
C ILE A 150 -6.85 20.16 -0.53
N GLU A 151 -7.01 20.39 -1.82
CA GLU A 151 -7.02 21.73 -2.43
C GLU A 151 -8.21 22.55 -2.00
N ARG A 152 -9.38 21.91 -1.81
CA ARG A 152 -10.59 22.56 -1.28
C ARG A 152 -10.62 22.67 0.24
N CYS A 153 -9.63 22.05 0.93
CA CYS A 153 -9.63 21.90 2.39
C CYS A 153 -10.91 21.26 2.92
N ASP A 154 -11.42 20.23 2.24
CA ASP A 154 -12.63 19.51 2.61
C ASP A 154 -12.32 18.43 3.65
N LEU A 155 -12.29 18.84 4.90
CA LEU A 155 -11.89 17.99 6.03
C LEU A 155 -12.82 16.80 6.26
N ALA A 156 -14.08 16.91 5.86
CA ALA A 156 -15.06 15.84 6.03
C ALA A 156 -14.91 14.72 4.99
N ALA A 157 -14.30 15.04 3.84
CA ALA A 157 -14.13 14.09 2.74
C ALA A 157 -13.00 13.07 2.97
N PHE A 158 -12.02 13.34 3.84
CA PHE A 158 -10.81 12.53 3.90
C PHE A 158 -11.07 11.09 4.35
N GLU A 159 -11.83 10.88 5.42
CA GLU A 159 -12.08 9.53 5.93
C GLU A 159 -12.78 8.65 4.88
N PRO A 160 -13.93 9.05 4.28
CA PRO A 160 -14.59 8.23 3.26
C PRO A 160 -13.76 8.07 1.97
N LEU A 161 -12.92 9.06 1.60
CA LEU A 161 -12.04 8.94 0.44
C LEU A 161 -10.90 7.96 0.69
N VAL A 162 -10.24 8.03 1.85
CA VAL A 162 -9.18 7.10 2.24
C VAL A 162 -9.74 5.68 2.37
N GLU A 163 -10.90 5.53 3.00
CA GLU A 163 -11.59 4.24 3.12
C GLU A 163 -11.90 3.65 1.73
N ARG A 164 -12.49 4.44 0.83
CA ARG A 164 -12.78 4.00 -0.53
C ARG A 164 -11.52 3.56 -1.26
N HIS A 165 -10.44 4.34 -1.17
CA HIS A 165 -9.16 4.05 -1.80
C HIS A 165 -8.55 2.76 -1.28
N LEU A 166 -8.44 2.59 0.05
CA LEU A 166 -7.75 1.46 0.65
C LEU A 166 -8.54 0.14 0.56
N TYR A 167 -9.88 0.19 0.70
CA TYR A 167 -10.75 -0.98 0.51
C TYR A 167 -11.02 -1.29 -0.98
N GLY A 168 -10.55 -0.47 -1.91
CA GLY A 168 -10.76 -0.66 -3.34
C GLY A 168 -10.37 -2.06 -3.83
N GLY A 169 -9.22 -2.57 -3.40
CA GLY A 169 -8.75 -3.91 -3.75
C GLY A 169 -9.69 -5.03 -3.28
N ILE A 170 -10.20 -4.95 -2.06
CA ILE A 170 -11.15 -5.95 -1.52
C ILE A 170 -12.45 -5.93 -2.34
N ARG A 171 -12.96 -4.73 -2.68
CA ARG A 171 -14.16 -4.60 -3.51
C ARG A 171 -13.96 -5.13 -4.93
N ARG A 172 -12.83 -4.83 -5.57
CA ARG A 172 -12.54 -5.27 -6.94
C ARG A 172 -12.36 -6.78 -7.05
N LEU A 173 -11.66 -7.38 -6.10
CA LEU A 173 -11.47 -8.83 -6.06
C LEU A 173 -12.79 -9.54 -5.73
N GLY A 174 -13.63 -8.98 -4.84
CA GLY A 174 -14.96 -9.51 -4.55
C GLY A 174 -14.97 -11.02 -4.28
N SER A 175 -15.84 -11.77 -4.97
CA SER A 175 -15.94 -13.23 -4.83
C SER A 175 -14.69 -13.98 -5.31
N LYS A 176 -13.88 -13.38 -6.18
CA LYS A 176 -12.63 -14.00 -6.67
C LYS A 176 -11.64 -14.30 -5.54
N LEU A 177 -11.69 -13.54 -4.44
CA LEU A 177 -10.88 -13.82 -3.26
C LEU A 177 -11.06 -15.26 -2.74
N THR A 178 -12.26 -15.83 -2.88
CA THR A 178 -12.59 -17.19 -2.47
C THR A 178 -12.61 -18.17 -3.63
N GLU A 179 -13.09 -17.78 -4.79
CA GLU A 179 -13.32 -18.66 -5.93
C GLU A 179 -12.05 -18.92 -6.75
N GLU A 180 -11.23 -17.88 -7.00
CA GLU A 180 -10.04 -17.99 -7.85
C GLU A 180 -8.74 -17.97 -7.03
N TYR A 181 -8.72 -17.20 -5.93
CA TYR A 181 -7.51 -16.92 -5.13
C TYR A 181 -7.56 -17.49 -3.72
N GLY A 182 -8.53 -18.36 -3.41
CA GLY A 182 -8.67 -19.00 -2.08
C GLY A 182 -7.39 -19.68 -1.59
N ASP A 183 -6.60 -20.26 -2.49
CA ASP A 183 -5.32 -20.89 -2.15
C ASP A 183 -4.23 -19.92 -1.68
N TYR A 184 -4.37 -18.63 -1.95
CA TYR A 184 -3.45 -17.58 -1.47
C TYR A 184 -3.78 -17.11 -0.05
N PHE A 185 -4.96 -17.46 0.48
CA PHE A 185 -5.46 -17.03 1.79
C PHE A 185 -5.56 -18.21 2.77
N GLU A 186 -5.40 -17.93 4.07
CA GLU A 186 -5.68 -18.86 5.18
C GLU A 186 -7.00 -18.49 5.87
#